data_b2b0fa2fffcc4c3d88d13ec97e9d6d00
#
_entry.id   b2b0fa2fffcc4c3d88d13ec97e9d6d00
#
_cell.length_a   1.000
_cell.length_b   1.000
_cell.length_c   1.000
_cell.angle_alpha   90.00
_cell.angle_beta   90.00
_cell.angle_gamma   90.00
#
_symmetry.space_group_name_H-M   'P 1'
#
loop_
_entity.id
_entity.type
_entity.pdbx_description
1 polymer ?
#
loop_
_entity_poly.entity_id
_entity_poly.type
_entity_poly.pdbx_seq_one_letter_code
_entity_poly.pdbx_strand_id
1 'polypeptide(L)'
;PLMCHTPFLLPSYKSLWHSPNPPTFPPTFIHMAINRYSRLITYHGPMGVDFKPERKADIDALFNTLEGKLQVIEPLPEPPRGAIGTELGEGILRGGNMTILSMLSGTPYFLEDASWEDTLLFIEDVGEAPYKLDRMLQQFRLSGLLSRIKGLVIGTFTDCEGDDDERDYDLGYEALRYMEENRDPELLDPFVCYVTTGHGTPHQTLPLGAMINFRYISNTIIVHPYTK
;
A
#
# COMPACT_ATOMS: atom_id res chain seq x y z
N PRO A 1 4.25 11.54 31.41
CA PRO A 1 4.51 10.13 31.30
C PRO A 1 3.18 9.44 30.96
N LEU A 2 2.96 9.28 29.66
CA LEU A 2 1.80 8.53 29.14
C LEU A 2 2.18 7.06 29.22
N MET A 3 1.60 6.36 30.18
CA MET A 3 1.60 4.90 30.21
C MET A 3 0.88 4.39 28.97
N CYS A 4 1.64 3.79 28.07
CA CYS A 4 1.11 3.05 26.95
C CYS A 4 0.48 1.76 27.51
N HIS A 5 -0.83 1.77 27.73
CA HIS A 5 -1.57 0.55 28.02
C HIS A 5 -1.73 -0.23 26.73
N THR A 6 -0.81 -1.11 26.45
CA THR A 6 -0.98 -2.20 25.49
C THR A 6 -1.05 -3.55 26.24
N PRO A 7 -2.17 -3.88 26.91
CA PRO A 7 -2.27 -5.15 27.63
C PRO A 7 -2.72 -6.32 26.75
N PHE A 8 -3.07 -6.11 25.49
CA PHE A 8 -3.78 -7.15 24.70
C PHE A 8 -2.93 -8.04 23.81
N LEU A 9 -1.68 -7.71 23.56
CA LEU A 9 -0.88 -8.48 22.58
C LEU A 9 0.13 -9.47 23.21
N LEU A 10 0.56 -9.28 24.42
CA LEU A 10 1.72 -10.02 24.95
C LEU A 10 1.44 -11.40 25.60
N PRO A 11 0.31 -11.70 26.26
CA PRO A 11 0.13 -13.01 26.87
C PRO A 11 -0.19 -14.14 25.89
N SER A 12 -0.89 -13.83 24.81
CA SER A 12 -1.28 -14.84 23.81
C SER A 12 -0.17 -15.20 22.81
N TYR A 13 0.79 -14.31 22.61
CA TYR A 13 1.90 -14.52 21.68
C TYR A 13 2.94 -15.52 22.18
N LYS A 14 3.19 -15.61 23.49
CA LYS A 14 4.21 -16.54 24.02
C LYS A 14 3.92 -18.00 23.68
N SER A 15 2.66 -18.40 23.63
CA SER A 15 2.29 -19.78 23.26
C SER A 15 2.42 -20.08 21.77
N LEU A 16 2.27 -19.07 20.93
CA LEU A 16 2.38 -19.21 19.46
C LEU A 16 3.83 -19.36 19.01
N TRP A 17 4.78 -18.73 19.67
CA TRP A 17 6.21 -18.80 19.34
C TRP A 17 6.87 -20.16 19.68
N HIS A 18 6.20 -21.00 20.46
CA HIS A 18 6.65 -22.34 20.82
C HIS A 18 6.02 -23.42 19.93
N SER A 19 5.22 -23.05 18.94
CA SER A 19 4.72 -23.97 17.92
C SER A 19 5.88 -24.41 17.02
N PRO A 20 5.96 -25.70 16.62
CA PRO A 20 6.94 -26.14 15.64
C PRO A 20 6.77 -25.45 14.28
N ASN A 21 5.60 -24.86 14.03
CA ASN A 21 5.30 -23.98 12.90
C ASN A 21 4.74 -22.66 13.46
N PRO A 22 5.61 -21.70 13.87
CA PRO A 22 5.13 -20.41 14.35
C PRO A 22 4.34 -19.73 13.22
N PRO A 23 3.21 -19.08 13.55
CA PRO A 23 2.45 -18.35 12.53
C PRO A 23 3.34 -17.25 11.94
N THR A 24 3.48 -17.26 10.64
CA THR A 24 4.11 -16.15 9.91
C THR A 24 3.07 -15.05 9.77
N PHE A 25 3.35 -13.88 10.33
CA PHE A 25 2.52 -12.71 10.08
C PHE A 25 2.97 -12.05 8.78
N PRO A 26 2.09 -11.88 7.81
CA PRO A 26 2.41 -11.15 6.59
C PRO A 26 2.93 -9.75 6.91
N PRO A 27 3.94 -9.23 6.21
CA PRO A 27 4.51 -7.91 6.46
C PRO A 27 3.44 -6.80 6.50
N THR A 28 2.46 -6.82 5.62
CA THR A 28 1.36 -5.86 5.57
C THR A 28 0.58 -5.79 6.89
N PHE A 29 0.31 -6.95 7.53
CA PHE A 29 -0.32 -6.96 8.85
C PHE A 29 0.53 -6.22 9.89
N ILE A 30 1.85 -6.47 9.88
CA ILE A 30 2.79 -5.83 10.82
C ILE A 30 2.84 -4.32 10.57
N HIS A 31 2.91 -3.89 9.31
CA HIS A 31 2.88 -2.47 8.94
C HIS A 31 1.62 -1.79 9.46
N MET A 32 0.45 -2.35 9.19
CA MET A 32 -0.83 -1.80 9.62
C MET A 32 -0.92 -1.69 11.14
N ALA A 33 -0.52 -2.75 11.87
CA ALA A 33 -0.53 -2.76 13.32
C ALA A 33 0.41 -1.69 13.93
N ILE A 34 1.64 -1.59 13.42
CA ILE A 34 2.61 -0.59 13.89
C ILE A 34 2.13 0.83 13.58
N ASN A 35 1.68 1.09 12.34
CA ASN A 35 1.19 2.40 11.96
C ASN A 35 0.00 2.83 12.84
N ARG A 36 -0.94 1.90 13.11
CA ARG A 36 -2.11 2.20 13.93
C ARG A 36 -1.77 2.49 15.38
N TYR A 37 -1.04 1.58 16.05
CA TYR A 37 -0.86 1.63 17.48
C TYR A 37 0.35 2.44 17.96
N SER A 38 1.39 2.51 17.14
CA SER A 38 2.64 3.18 17.50
C SER A 38 2.88 4.46 16.71
N ARG A 39 2.13 4.68 15.63
CA ARG A 39 2.32 5.82 14.69
C ARG A 39 3.75 5.92 14.15
N LEU A 40 4.45 4.82 14.11
CA LEU A 40 5.80 4.74 13.57
C LEU A 40 5.73 4.50 12.05
N ILE A 41 6.65 5.11 11.34
CA ILE A 41 6.87 4.84 9.93
C ILE A 41 7.49 3.45 9.81
N THR A 42 7.01 2.67 8.85
CA THR A 42 7.55 1.37 8.49
C THR A 42 7.89 1.38 6.99
N TYR A 43 8.76 0.49 6.56
CA TYR A 43 9.25 0.50 5.19
C TYR A 43 8.84 -0.78 4.48
N HIS A 44 8.06 -0.61 3.41
CA HIS A 44 7.74 -1.69 2.47
C HIS A 44 8.80 -1.69 1.38
N GLY A 45 9.57 -2.74 1.29
CA GLY A 45 10.72 -2.83 0.38
C GLY A 45 11.33 -4.22 0.36
N PRO A 46 12.51 -4.38 -0.27
CA PRO A 46 13.18 -5.68 -0.39
C PRO A 46 13.35 -6.38 0.96
N MET A 47 13.03 -7.66 0.99
CA MET A 47 13.25 -8.50 2.16
C MET A 47 14.69 -9.03 2.20
N GLY A 48 15.14 -9.58 3.34
CA GLY A 48 16.49 -10.12 3.48
C GLY A 48 16.86 -11.19 2.46
N VAL A 49 15.87 -11.95 1.95
CA VAL A 49 16.06 -12.93 0.87
C VAL A 49 16.39 -12.30 -0.48
N ASP A 50 16.10 -11.01 -0.64
CA ASP A 50 16.34 -10.23 -1.85
C ASP A 50 17.73 -9.57 -1.87
N PHE A 51 18.51 -9.70 -0.79
CA PHE A 51 19.85 -9.12 -0.70
C PHE A 51 20.84 -9.93 -1.53
N LYS A 52 20.73 -9.77 -2.84
CA LYS A 52 21.54 -10.44 -3.85
C LYS A 52 22.18 -9.40 -4.78
N PRO A 53 23.33 -9.72 -5.39
CA PRO A 53 24.03 -8.78 -6.28
C PRO A 53 23.14 -8.23 -7.42
N GLU A 54 22.23 -9.07 -7.94
CA GLU A 54 21.30 -8.73 -9.03
C GLU A 54 20.28 -7.67 -8.61
N ARG A 55 20.02 -7.55 -7.32
CA ARG A 55 19.06 -6.59 -6.74
C ARG A 55 19.73 -5.38 -6.08
N LYS A 56 20.98 -5.09 -6.45
CA LYS A 56 21.74 -3.99 -5.84
C LYS A 56 21.02 -2.65 -5.91
N ALA A 57 20.36 -2.35 -7.02
CA ALA A 57 19.62 -1.09 -7.18
C ALA A 57 18.47 -0.96 -6.15
N ASP A 58 17.73 -2.04 -5.92
CA ASP A 58 16.64 -2.08 -4.94
C ASP A 58 17.18 -1.91 -3.50
N ILE A 59 18.32 -2.55 -3.22
CA ILE A 59 18.98 -2.45 -1.91
C ILE A 59 19.51 -1.02 -1.68
N ASP A 60 20.13 -0.41 -2.69
CA ASP A 60 20.60 0.98 -2.61
C ASP A 60 19.41 1.94 -2.40
N ALA A 61 18.27 1.71 -3.08
CA ALA A 61 17.05 2.46 -2.89
C ALA A 61 16.50 2.31 -1.45
N LEU A 62 16.52 1.11 -0.88
CA LEU A 62 16.15 0.87 0.52
C LEU A 62 17.00 1.72 1.47
N PHE A 63 18.31 1.66 1.34
CA PHE A 63 19.21 2.44 2.22
C PHE A 63 19.04 3.94 2.02
N ASN A 64 18.86 4.42 0.80
CA ASN A 64 18.58 5.83 0.52
C ASN A 64 17.28 6.29 1.20
N THR A 65 16.24 5.43 1.19
CA THR A 65 14.98 5.73 1.90
C THR A 65 15.19 5.80 3.40
N LEU A 66 15.90 4.84 3.97
CA LEU A 66 16.20 4.79 5.41
C LEU A 66 17.02 6.00 5.86
N GLU A 67 17.89 6.53 5.00
CA GLU A 67 18.67 7.76 5.23
C GLU A 67 17.85 9.05 5.01
N GLY A 68 16.57 8.95 4.63
CA GLY A 68 15.71 10.10 4.37
C GLY A 68 16.04 10.87 3.10
N LYS A 69 16.75 10.26 2.16
CA LYS A 69 17.04 10.86 0.86
C LYS A 69 15.79 10.93 0.00
N LEU A 70 15.73 11.96 -0.84
CA LEU A 70 14.69 12.09 -1.85
C LEU A 70 14.66 10.84 -2.72
N GLN A 71 13.48 10.28 -2.92
CA GLN A 71 13.29 9.17 -3.82
C GLN A 71 12.53 9.60 -5.07
N VAL A 72 13.02 9.12 -6.19
CA VAL A 72 12.32 9.13 -7.46
C VAL A 72 11.80 7.70 -7.67
N ILE A 73 10.48 7.54 -7.63
CA ILE A 73 9.84 6.27 -7.92
C ILE A 73 9.47 6.28 -9.40
N GLU A 74 9.99 5.34 -10.14
CA GLU A 74 9.65 5.20 -11.54
C GLU A 74 8.24 4.63 -11.67
N PRO A 75 7.36 5.26 -12.48
CA PRO A 75 6.05 4.72 -12.79
C PRO A 75 6.21 3.41 -13.58
N LEU A 76 5.15 2.62 -13.62
CA LEU A 76 5.12 1.49 -14.54
C LEU A 76 5.36 1.99 -15.98
N PRO A 77 6.19 1.30 -16.77
CA PRO A 77 6.52 1.71 -18.14
C PRO A 77 5.28 1.88 -19.05
N GLU A 78 4.28 1.07 -18.83
CA GLU A 78 2.99 1.08 -19.54
C GLU A 78 1.86 0.90 -18.52
N PRO A 79 1.45 1.98 -17.80
CA PRO A 79 0.33 1.87 -16.90
C PRO A 79 -0.95 1.62 -17.69
N PRO A 80 -1.83 0.69 -17.25
CA PRO A 80 -3.12 0.50 -17.87
C PRO A 80 -3.88 1.83 -17.90
N ARG A 81 -4.23 2.34 -19.11
CA ARG A 81 -5.00 3.58 -19.35
C ARG A 81 -4.54 4.85 -18.62
N GLY A 82 -3.29 4.91 -18.19
CA GLY A 82 -2.66 6.11 -17.65
C GLY A 82 -2.97 6.39 -16.17
N ALA A 83 -2.13 7.23 -15.57
CA ALA A 83 -2.46 7.80 -14.28
C ALA A 83 -3.64 8.75 -14.46
N ILE A 84 -4.68 8.57 -13.66
CA ILE A 84 -5.90 9.39 -13.73
C ILE A 84 -5.94 10.23 -12.46
N GLY A 85 -6.09 11.53 -12.61
CA GLY A 85 -6.23 12.45 -11.48
C GLY A 85 -5.28 13.64 -11.52
N THR A 86 -5.20 14.36 -10.42
CA THR A 86 -4.41 15.59 -10.30
C THR A 86 -2.91 15.31 -10.32
N GLU A 87 -2.12 16.26 -10.84
CA GLU A 87 -0.65 16.17 -10.90
C GLU A 87 0.02 16.14 -9.51
N LEU A 88 -0.73 16.38 -8.44
CA LEU A 88 -0.25 16.49 -7.08
C LEU A 88 -1.17 15.75 -6.12
N GLY A 89 -0.61 14.87 -5.30
CA GLY A 89 -1.31 14.21 -4.20
C GLY A 89 -0.50 14.30 -2.91
N GLU A 90 -1.16 14.68 -1.82
CA GLU A 90 -0.56 14.71 -0.49
C GLU A 90 -1.39 13.86 0.47
N GLY A 91 -0.75 13.02 1.26
CA GLY A 91 -1.42 12.22 2.26
C GLY A 91 -0.50 11.24 2.96
N ILE A 92 -1.04 10.54 3.93
CA ILE A 92 -0.31 9.52 4.66
C ILE A 92 -0.34 8.22 3.85
N LEU A 93 0.82 7.75 3.43
CA LEU A 93 0.92 6.47 2.70
C LEU A 93 0.64 5.30 3.64
N ARG A 94 -0.34 4.50 3.32
CA ARG A 94 -0.70 3.28 4.07
C ARG A 94 -1.07 2.18 3.10
N GLY A 95 -0.88 0.93 3.54
CA GLY A 95 -1.30 -0.19 2.70
C GLY A 95 -0.32 -1.34 2.67
N GLY A 96 -0.24 -2.01 1.53
CA GLY A 96 0.59 -3.18 1.24
C GLY A 96 -0.16 -4.19 0.39
N ASN A 97 0.04 -5.49 0.66
CA ASN A 97 -0.61 -6.56 -0.07
C ASN A 97 -2.14 -6.49 0.06
N MET A 98 -2.84 -6.49 -1.08
CA MET A 98 -4.28 -6.25 -1.17
C MET A 98 -5.09 -7.37 -0.52
N THR A 99 -4.69 -8.62 -0.70
CA THR A 99 -5.28 -9.78 -0.04
C THR A 99 -5.24 -9.62 1.48
N ILE A 100 -4.10 -9.26 2.03
CA ILE A 100 -3.94 -9.08 3.48
C ILE A 100 -4.74 -7.88 3.99
N LEU A 101 -4.77 -6.78 3.25
CA LEU A 101 -5.60 -5.61 3.60
C LEU A 101 -7.08 -5.97 3.63
N SER A 102 -7.57 -6.75 2.66
CA SER A 102 -8.96 -7.18 2.63
C SER A 102 -9.32 -8.06 3.84
N MET A 103 -8.40 -8.95 4.25
CA MET A 103 -8.56 -9.80 5.45
C MET A 103 -8.55 -8.99 6.75
N LEU A 104 -7.85 -7.85 6.79
CA LEU A 104 -7.82 -6.99 7.98
C LEU A 104 -9.08 -6.15 8.13
N SER A 105 -9.87 -5.99 7.09
CA SER A 105 -11.12 -5.22 7.14
C SER A 105 -12.06 -5.76 8.22
N GLY A 106 -12.54 -4.87 9.08
CA GLY A 106 -13.38 -5.23 10.24
C GLY A 106 -12.62 -5.78 11.45
N THR A 107 -11.29 -5.86 11.39
CA THR A 107 -10.46 -6.24 12.55
C THR A 107 -9.96 -5.01 13.31
N PRO A 108 -9.52 -5.17 14.59
CA PRO A 108 -8.91 -4.07 15.35
C PRO A 108 -7.61 -3.52 14.74
N TYR A 109 -7.03 -4.19 13.74
CA TYR A 109 -5.79 -3.77 13.08
C TYR A 109 -6.04 -2.90 11.84
N PHE A 110 -7.26 -2.89 11.34
CA PHE A 110 -7.68 -1.94 10.32
C PHE A 110 -7.87 -0.56 10.94
N LEU A 111 -7.62 0.50 10.17
CA LEU A 111 -7.77 1.87 10.68
C LEU A 111 -9.22 2.22 10.95
N GLU A 112 -9.44 3.15 11.87
CA GLU A 112 -10.74 3.76 12.09
C GLU A 112 -11.09 4.73 10.94
N ASP A 113 -12.36 4.95 10.73
CA ASP A 113 -12.90 5.66 9.57
C ASP A 113 -12.26 7.03 9.30
N ALA A 114 -12.12 7.88 10.30
CA ALA A 114 -11.53 9.21 10.16
C ALA A 114 -10.05 9.20 9.72
N SER A 115 -9.35 8.09 9.92
CA SER A 115 -7.93 7.97 9.53
C SER A 115 -7.74 7.72 8.03
N TRP A 116 -8.79 7.38 7.30
CA TRP A 116 -8.70 7.13 5.87
C TRP A 116 -8.77 8.39 5.01
N GLU A 117 -9.37 9.46 5.52
CA GLU A 117 -9.56 10.72 4.78
C GLU A 117 -8.24 11.38 4.36
N ASP A 118 -7.16 11.15 5.12
CA ASP A 118 -5.81 11.62 4.79
C ASP A 118 -4.93 10.55 4.13
N THR A 119 -5.50 9.42 3.71
CA THR A 119 -4.73 8.28 3.25
C THR A 119 -4.55 8.26 1.75
N LEU A 120 -3.29 8.03 1.34
CA LEU A 120 -2.92 7.47 0.06
C LEU A 120 -2.79 5.96 0.23
N LEU A 121 -3.74 5.21 -0.32
CA LEU A 121 -3.76 3.75 -0.15
C LEU A 121 -2.85 3.09 -1.17
N PHE A 122 -1.80 2.45 -0.69
CA PHE A 122 -0.92 1.62 -1.50
C PHE A 122 -1.43 0.17 -1.52
N ILE A 123 -1.56 -0.39 -2.70
CA ILE A 123 -1.92 -1.80 -2.90
C ILE A 123 -0.99 -2.48 -3.91
N GLU A 124 -0.65 -3.71 -3.66
CA GLU A 124 0.08 -4.63 -4.54
C GLU A 124 -0.36 -6.06 -4.23
N ASP A 125 -0.14 -7.00 -5.13
CA ASP A 125 -0.40 -8.41 -4.84
C ASP A 125 0.42 -9.35 -5.73
N VAL A 126 0.35 -10.65 -5.44
CA VAL A 126 1.03 -11.70 -6.21
C VAL A 126 0.16 -12.96 -6.31
N GLY A 127 0.05 -13.50 -7.52
CA GLY A 127 -0.61 -14.79 -7.75
C GLY A 127 -2.13 -14.81 -7.57
N GLU A 128 -2.77 -13.63 -7.59
CA GLU A 128 -4.21 -13.50 -7.44
C GLU A 128 -4.90 -13.30 -8.79
N ALA A 129 -5.88 -14.12 -9.11
CA ALA A 129 -6.64 -13.99 -10.35
C ALA A 129 -7.50 -12.71 -10.36
N PRO A 130 -7.78 -12.09 -11.53
CA PRO A 130 -8.51 -10.82 -11.65
C PRO A 130 -9.86 -10.81 -10.92
N TYR A 131 -10.64 -11.90 -11.00
CA TYR A 131 -11.92 -11.98 -10.29
C TYR A 131 -11.79 -11.94 -8.76
N LYS A 132 -10.62 -12.34 -8.21
CA LYS A 132 -10.35 -12.23 -6.78
C LYS A 132 -9.98 -10.79 -6.43
N LEU A 133 -9.19 -10.13 -7.28
CA LEU A 133 -8.87 -8.70 -7.14
C LEU A 133 -10.15 -7.87 -7.16
N ASP A 134 -11.07 -8.15 -8.10
CA ASP A 134 -12.37 -7.49 -8.15
C ASP A 134 -13.15 -7.68 -6.84
N ARG A 135 -13.22 -8.90 -6.31
CA ARG A 135 -13.92 -9.16 -5.04
C ARG A 135 -13.32 -8.37 -3.86
N MET A 136 -12.00 -8.24 -3.79
CA MET A 136 -11.34 -7.45 -2.76
C MET A 136 -11.62 -5.95 -2.97
N LEU A 137 -11.63 -5.49 -4.21
CA LEU A 137 -11.98 -4.11 -4.54
C LEU A 137 -13.44 -3.80 -4.18
N GLN A 138 -14.37 -4.74 -4.45
CA GLN A 138 -15.77 -4.63 -4.02
C GLN A 138 -15.89 -4.56 -2.48
N GLN A 139 -15.08 -5.32 -1.75
CA GLN A 139 -15.07 -5.22 -0.29
C GLN A 139 -14.62 -3.83 0.17
N PHE A 140 -13.59 -3.25 -0.43
CA PHE A 140 -13.14 -1.90 -0.12
C PHE A 140 -14.20 -0.84 -0.50
N ARG A 141 -14.90 -1.04 -1.61
CA ARG A 141 -16.04 -0.21 -2.01
C ARG A 141 -17.17 -0.27 -0.99
N LEU A 142 -17.65 -1.48 -0.68
CA LEU A 142 -18.81 -1.69 0.21
C LEU A 142 -18.54 -1.27 1.66
N SER A 143 -17.28 -1.34 2.11
CA SER A 143 -16.87 -0.80 3.41
C SER A 143 -16.78 0.73 3.43
N GLY A 144 -16.94 1.40 2.29
CA GLY A 144 -16.79 2.85 2.14
C GLY A 144 -15.32 3.32 2.20
N LEU A 145 -14.36 2.41 2.13
CA LEU A 145 -12.93 2.77 2.15
C LEU A 145 -12.57 3.62 0.93
N LEU A 146 -12.94 3.17 -0.27
CA LEU A 146 -12.54 3.82 -1.52
C LEU A 146 -13.09 5.24 -1.64
N SER A 147 -14.30 5.51 -1.18
CA SER A 147 -14.90 6.87 -1.23
C SER A 147 -14.25 7.85 -0.25
N ARG A 148 -13.49 7.37 0.73
CA ARG A 148 -12.87 8.21 1.78
C ARG A 148 -11.39 8.49 1.55
N ILE A 149 -10.64 7.62 0.87
CA ILE A 149 -9.22 7.83 0.63
C ILE A 149 -8.96 8.99 -0.33
N LYS A 150 -7.83 9.66 -0.16
CA LYS A 150 -7.41 10.75 -1.07
C LYS A 150 -6.98 10.24 -2.43
N GLY A 151 -6.31 9.09 -2.46
CA GLY A 151 -5.80 8.51 -3.69
C GLY A 151 -5.39 7.05 -3.53
N LEU A 152 -5.20 6.39 -4.66
CA LEU A 152 -4.77 5.01 -4.75
C LEU A 152 -3.43 4.92 -5.46
N VAL A 153 -2.48 4.28 -4.81
CA VAL A 153 -1.15 3.98 -5.33
C VAL A 153 -1.09 2.50 -5.64
N ILE A 154 -1.05 2.14 -6.90
CA ILE A 154 -1.06 0.75 -7.37
C ILE A 154 0.38 0.33 -7.65
N GLY A 155 0.86 -0.65 -6.93
CA GLY A 155 2.13 -1.32 -7.16
C GLY A 155 2.05 -2.38 -8.24
N THR A 156 3.04 -3.27 -8.27
CA THR A 156 3.04 -4.40 -9.19
C THR A 156 2.09 -5.50 -8.72
N PHE A 157 1.28 -6.00 -9.65
CA PHE A 157 0.44 -7.19 -9.47
C PHE A 157 1.11 -8.32 -10.26
N THR A 158 2.05 -9.01 -9.59
CA THR A 158 2.87 -10.06 -10.22
C THR A 158 2.08 -11.35 -10.31
N ASP A 159 2.10 -12.02 -11.47
CA ASP A 159 1.38 -13.28 -11.72
C ASP A 159 -0.12 -13.17 -11.38
N CYS A 160 -0.71 -11.99 -11.58
CA CYS A 160 -2.13 -11.71 -11.37
C CYS A 160 -2.93 -11.66 -12.68
N GLU A 161 -2.31 -12.07 -13.76
CA GLU A 161 -2.94 -12.12 -15.08
C GLU A 161 -3.97 -13.26 -15.11
N GLY A 162 -5.13 -12.96 -15.68
CA GLY A 162 -6.18 -13.96 -15.88
C GLY A 162 -6.01 -14.72 -17.20
N ASP A 163 -6.93 -15.65 -17.43
CA ASP A 163 -7.12 -16.27 -18.72
C ASP A 163 -7.54 -15.22 -19.77
N ASP A 164 -7.57 -15.60 -21.07
CA ASP A 164 -7.83 -14.70 -22.19
C ASP A 164 -9.09 -13.84 -22.04
N ASP A 165 -10.12 -14.38 -21.39
CA ASP A 165 -11.40 -13.69 -21.14
C ASP A 165 -11.34 -12.64 -20.01
N GLU A 166 -10.31 -12.66 -19.16
CA GLU A 166 -10.15 -11.76 -18.02
C GLU A 166 -9.06 -10.67 -18.23
N ARG A 167 -8.39 -10.66 -19.39
CA ARG A 167 -7.28 -9.74 -19.71
C ARG A 167 -7.66 -8.27 -19.75
N ASP A 168 -8.93 -7.96 -19.95
CA ASP A 168 -9.43 -6.58 -20.03
C ASP A 168 -9.75 -5.96 -18.68
N TYR A 169 -9.53 -6.68 -17.56
CA TYR A 169 -9.77 -6.14 -16.23
C TYR A 169 -8.73 -5.08 -15.87
N ASP A 170 -9.17 -3.85 -15.72
CA ASP A 170 -8.35 -2.71 -15.31
C ASP A 170 -8.69 -2.32 -13.87
N LEU A 171 -7.87 -2.81 -12.93
CA LEU A 171 -8.05 -2.58 -11.50
C LEU A 171 -8.10 -1.08 -11.16
N GLY A 172 -7.24 -0.28 -11.80
CA GLY A 172 -7.16 1.15 -11.51
C GLY A 172 -8.37 1.91 -12.02
N TYR A 173 -8.87 1.56 -13.19
CA TYR A 173 -10.08 2.15 -13.75
C TYR A 173 -11.31 1.83 -12.87
N GLU A 174 -11.48 0.58 -12.47
CA GLU A 174 -12.57 0.18 -11.59
C GLU A 174 -12.45 0.83 -10.20
N ALA A 175 -11.25 0.90 -9.67
CA ALA A 175 -10.99 1.56 -8.39
C ALA A 175 -11.37 3.05 -8.44
N LEU A 176 -10.96 3.77 -9.50
CA LEU A 176 -11.31 5.19 -9.66
C LEU A 176 -12.83 5.38 -9.71
N ARG A 177 -13.51 4.58 -10.52
CA ARG A 177 -14.97 4.61 -10.62
C ARG A 177 -15.63 4.42 -9.25
N TYR A 178 -15.13 3.50 -8.43
CA TYR A 178 -15.65 3.27 -7.08
C TYR A 178 -15.25 4.35 -6.07
N MET A 179 -14.11 5.01 -6.28
CA MET A 179 -13.70 6.15 -5.46
C MET A 179 -14.60 7.37 -5.67
N GLU A 180 -15.11 7.55 -6.89
CA GLU A 180 -16.04 8.63 -7.23
C GLU A 180 -17.48 8.35 -6.72
N GLU A 181 -17.84 7.07 -6.58
CA GLU A 181 -19.14 6.69 -6.03
C GLU A 181 -19.28 7.11 -4.57
N ASN A 182 -20.34 7.85 -4.26
CA ASN A 182 -20.65 8.31 -2.90
C ASN A 182 -19.51 9.10 -2.21
N ARG A 183 -18.61 9.70 -3.01
CA ARG A 183 -17.56 10.57 -2.49
C ARG A 183 -18.16 11.86 -1.93
N ASP A 184 -17.63 12.29 -0.79
CA ASP A 184 -17.99 13.58 -0.22
C ASP A 184 -17.55 14.70 -1.19
N PRO A 185 -18.46 15.60 -1.61
CA PRO A 185 -18.14 16.71 -2.51
C PRO A 185 -17.09 17.69 -1.94
N GLU A 186 -16.85 17.69 -0.63
CA GLU A 186 -15.82 18.52 0.00
C GLU A 186 -14.42 17.91 -0.12
N LEU A 187 -14.30 16.61 -0.46
CA LEU A 187 -13.02 15.98 -0.72
C LEU A 187 -12.53 16.34 -2.13
N LEU A 188 -11.21 16.48 -2.26
CA LEU A 188 -10.55 16.66 -3.56
C LEU A 188 -10.84 15.47 -4.48
N ASP A 189 -10.79 15.70 -5.79
CA ASP A 189 -10.91 14.63 -6.78
C ASP A 189 -9.89 13.53 -6.49
N PRO A 190 -10.33 12.25 -6.52
CA PRO A 190 -9.44 11.13 -6.26
C PRO A 190 -8.43 10.95 -7.39
N PHE A 191 -7.28 10.40 -7.09
CA PHE A 191 -6.31 10.04 -8.10
C PHE A 191 -5.89 8.58 -7.97
N VAL A 192 -5.47 8.00 -9.10
CA VAL A 192 -4.85 6.68 -9.18
C VAL A 192 -3.51 6.82 -9.87
N CYS A 193 -2.47 6.30 -9.27
CA CYS A 193 -1.14 6.24 -9.86
C CYS A 193 -0.54 4.84 -9.73
N TYR A 194 0.36 4.51 -10.64
CA TYR A 194 1.03 3.21 -10.70
C TYR A 194 2.52 3.38 -10.42
N VAL A 195 3.06 2.51 -9.60
CA VAL A 195 4.47 2.53 -9.17
C VAL A 195 5.12 1.16 -9.33
N THR A 196 6.42 1.16 -9.58
CA THR A 196 7.21 -0.07 -9.69
C THR A 196 7.66 -0.56 -8.32
N THR A 197 6.71 -1.04 -7.52
CA THR A 197 6.99 -1.61 -6.19
C THR A 197 6.02 -2.73 -5.87
N GLY A 198 6.46 -3.74 -5.13
CA GLY A 198 5.69 -4.94 -4.82
C GLY A 198 6.55 -6.20 -5.00
N HIS A 199 5.94 -7.33 -5.37
CA HIS A 199 6.64 -8.60 -5.54
C HIS A 199 7.50 -8.72 -6.82
N GLY A 200 7.60 -7.68 -7.62
CA GLY A 200 8.38 -7.66 -8.87
C GLY A 200 9.81 -7.12 -8.72
N THR A 201 10.44 -6.86 -9.86
CA THR A 201 11.72 -6.16 -10.00
C THR A 201 11.54 -5.07 -11.04
N PRO A 202 11.87 -3.81 -10.76
CA PRO A 202 12.43 -3.28 -9.52
C PRO A 202 11.46 -3.29 -8.34
N HIS A 203 11.98 -3.33 -7.12
CA HIS A 203 11.21 -3.24 -5.89
C HIS A 203 11.65 -2.00 -5.10
N GLN A 204 11.00 -0.90 -5.34
CA GLN A 204 11.32 0.35 -4.67
C GLN A 204 10.74 0.38 -3.26
N THR A 205 11.39 1.08 -2.35
CA THR A 205 10.99 1.12 -0.94
C THR A 205 10.04 2.26 -0.66
N LEU A 206 8.90 1.96 -0.02
CA LEU A 206 7.88 2.94 0.35
C LEU A 206 7.81 3.13 1.88
N PRO A 207 7.81 4.40 2.38
CA PRO A 207 7.67 4.70 3.80
C PRO A 207 6.19 4.70 4.22
N LEU A 208 5.67 3.57 4.68
CA LEU A 208 4.30 3.43 5.14
C LEU A 208 4.09 4.12 6.50
N GLY A 209 3.05 4.90 6.63
CA GLY A 209 2.78 5.74 7.81
C GLY A 209 3.39 7.14 7.72
N ALA A 210 4.18 7.43 6.68
CA ALA A 210 4.71 8.76 6.43
C ALA A 210 3.71 9.64 5.67
N MET A 211 3.71 10.93 5.98
CA MET A 211 3.11 11.94 5.12
C MET A 211 3.99 12.09 3.88
N ILE A 212 3.42 11.95 2.71
CA ILE A 212 4.15 12.02 1.45
C ILE A 212 3.45 12.97 0.47
N ASN A 213 4.24 13.60 -0.38
CA ASN A 213 3.77 14.35 -1.52
C ASN A 213 4.11 13.58 -2.80
N PHE A 214 3.11 13.23 -3.58
CA PHE A 214 3.30 12.71 -4.92
C PHE A 214 3.26 13.85 -5.93
N ARG A 215 4.28 13.93 -6.77
CA ARG A 215 4.28 14.76 -7.97
C ARG A 215 4.46 13.89 -9.18
N TYR A 216 3.50 13.91 -10.06
CA TYR A 216 3.64 13.34 -11.38
C TYR A 216 4.29 14.38 -12.31
N ILE A 217 5.60 14.27 -12.53
CA ILE A 217 6.33 15.14 -13.45
C ILE A 217 6.97 14.26 -14.51
N SER A 218 6.55 14.40 -15.75
CA SER A 218 7.17 13.72 -16.91
C SER A 218 7.33 12.20 -16.71
N ASN A 219 6.28 11.52 -16.28
CA ASN A 219 6.26 10.10 -15.95
C ASN A 219 7.16 9.69 -14.78
N THR A 220 7.47 10.62 -13.87
CA THR A 220 8.27 10.34 -12.68
C THR A 220 7.51 10.73 -11.44
N ILE A 221 7.41 9.84 -10.45
CA ILE A 221 6.78 10.12 -9.16
C ILE A 221 7.88 10.45 -8.16
N ILE A 222 7.82 11.65 -7.60
CA ILE A 222 8.77 12.08 -6.58
C ILE A 222 8.11 11.95 -5.22
N VAL A 223 8.64 11.09 -4.37
CA VAL A 223 8.24 10.96 -2.98
C VAL A 223 9.17 11.80 -2.12
N HIS A 224 8.61 12.84 -1.54
CA HIS A 224 9.30 13.63 -0.54
C HIS A 224 8.91 13.10 0.84
N PRO A 225 9.80 12.42 1.58
CA PRO A 225 9.50 12.12 2.97
C PRO A 225 9.37 13.44 3.71
N TYR A 226 8.28 13.57 4.45
CA TYR A 226 8.05 14.79 5.23
C TYR A 226 9.13 14.87 6.32
N THR A 227 10.00 15.86 6.25
CA THR A 227 10.82 16.27 7.38
C THR A 227 9.93 17.06 8.33
N LYS A 228 9.82 16.58 9.57
CA LYS A 228 9.12 17.28 10.65
C LYS A 228 9.65 18.69 10.86
#